data_b9081ccc4558beec1e9fdd9284807204
#
_entry.id   b9081ccc4558beec1e9fdd9284807204
#
_cell.length_a   1.000
_cell.length_b   1.000
_cell.length_c   1.000
_cell.angle_alpha   90.00
_cell.angle_beta   90.00
_cell.angle_gamma   90.00
#
_symmetry.space_group_name_H-M   'P 1'
#
loop_
_entity.id
_entity.type
_entity.pdbx_description
1 polymer ?
#
loop_
_entity_poly.entity_id
_entity_poly.type
_entity_poly.pdbx_seq_one_letter_code
_entity_poly.pdbx_strand_id
1 'polypeptide(L)'
;MVSWFKIFVQKDLVGGALGHIGNYELIAKAMPFYLKHKVLVPYHKMSNDYFNNLFYKSRTAFGTVFFPTFDTFTSIKKDYGKAFAVTLANDQSAPPTKSFWTKFLNQDTTFFVGTEKIAQQFDYPVVFAHVTVPQKGNYTMTFELISENSKSETEGFIMKKHAELLEKDILADPKYWLWTHKRWKHKMPAGVEYGFNVSRKA
;
A
#
# COMPACT_ATOMS: atom_id res chain seq x y z
N MET A 1 -8.91 -20.16 6.90
CA MET A 1 -8.34 -19.84 5.57
C MET A 1 -9.36 -19.51 4.46
N VAL A 2 -10.67 -19.63 4.65
CA VAL A 2 -11.67 -19.58 3.54
C VAL A 2 -12.44 -18.26 3.45
N SER A 3 -12.51 -17.41 4.48
CA SER A 3 -13.36 -16.22 4.45
C SER A 3 -12.74 -15.04 3.68
N TRP A 4 -11.42 -14.84 3.76
CA TRP A 4 -10.70 -13.71 3.18
C TRP A 4 -10.57 -13.79 1.66
N PHE A 5 -10.35 -14.99 1.14
CA PHE A 5 -10.35 -15.25 -0.30
C PHE A 5 -11.72 -14.97 -0.94
N LYS A 6 -12.82 -15.19 -0.21
CA LYS A 6 -14.19 -14.91 -0.68
C LYS A 6 -14.43 -13.40 -0.85
N ILE A 7 -14.02 -12.56 0.10
CA ILE A 7 -14.18 -11.10 -0.01
C ILE A 7 -13.39 -10.55 -1.19
N PHE A 8 -12.16 -11.03 -1.38
CA PHE A 8 -11.31 -10.65 -2.50
C PHE A 8 -11.88 -11.08 -3.86
N VAL A 9 -12.68 -12.15 -3.90
CA VAL A 9 -13.27 -12.69 -5.12
C VAL A 9 -14.67 -12.12 -5.41
N GLN A 10 -15.37 -11.64 -4.38
CA GLN A 10 -16.77 -11.19 -4.48
C GLN A 10 -16.96 -9.68 -4.66
N LYS A 11 -15.98 -8.88 -4.27
CA LYS A 11 -16.03 -7.41 -4.45
C LYS A 11 -15.32 -7.04 -5.74
N ASP A 12 -15.95 -6.20 -6.54
CA ASP A 12 -15.38 -5.73 -7.80
C ASP A 12 -14.17 -4.83 -7.63
N LEU A 13 -13.98 -4.28 -6.42
CA LEU A 13 -12.94 -3.31 -6.10
C LEU A 13 -12.36 -3.60 -4.71
N VAL A 14 -11.03 -3.62 -4.61
CA VAL A 14 -10.32 -3.87 -3.33
C VAL A 14 -9.13 -2.94 -3.22
N GLY A 15 -8.97 -2.32 -2.03
CA GLY A 15 -7.74 -1.66 -1.64
C GLY A 15 -6.73 -2.65 -1.05
N GLY A 16 -5.58 -2.81 -1.67
CA GLY A 16 -4.47 -3.60 -1.15
C GLY A 16 -3.45 -2.72 -0.45
N ALA A 17 -3.24 -2.93 0.85
CA ALA A 17 -2.19 -2.29 1.64
C ALA A 17 -1.04 -3.26 1.87
N LEU A 18 0.20 -2.84 1.66
CA LEU A 18 1.40 -3.66 1.89
C LEU A 18 2.61 -2.82 2.29
N GLY A 19 3.69 -3.50 2.67
CA GLY A 19 5.01 -2.90 2.86
C GLY A 19 6.01 -3.38 1.83
N HIS A 20 7.17 -2.71 1.74
CA HIS A 20 8.28 -3.11 0.89
C HIS A 20 9.07 -4.27 1.55
N ILE A 21 8.45 -5.47 1.59
CA ILE A 21 9.02 -6.69 2.17
C ILE A 21 9.42 -7.66 1.06
N GLY A 22 10.56 -8.31 1.21
CA GLY A 22 11.09 -9.27 0.26
C GLY A 22 11.35 -8.68 -1.12
N ASN A 23 11.03 -9.43 -2.17
CA ASN A 23 11.13 -8.93 -3.54
C ASN A 23 9.79 -8.34 -4.00
N TYR A 24 9.42 -7.19 -3.43
CA TYR A 24 8.16 -6.49 -3.74
C TYR A 24 8.00 -6.17 -5.25
N GLU A 25 9.09 -5.96 -5.99
CA GLU A 25 9.04 -5.76 -7.45
C GLU A 25 8.59 -7.03 -8.18
N LEU A 26 9.11 -8.18 -7.78
CA LEU A 26 8.69 -9.46 -8.33
C LEU A 26 7.23 -9.76 -7.98
N ILE A 27 6.85 -9.52 -6.73
CA ILE A 27 5.50 -9.71 -6.21
C ILE A 27 4.50 -8.87 -7.02
N ALA A 28 4.76 -7.58 -7.22
CA ALA A 28 3.90 -6.69 -7.99
C ALA A 28 3.71 -7.17 -9.44
N LYS A 29 4.74 -7.77 -10.04
CA LYS A 29 4.65 -8.38 -11.39
C LYS A 29 3.92 -9.72 -11.39
N ALA A 30 4.04 -10.50 -10.32
CA ALA A 30 3.44 -11.83 -10.24
C ALA A 30 1.95 -11.82 -9.89
N MET A 31 1.47 -10.78 -9.19
CA MET A 31 0.06 -10.67 -8.77
C MET A 31 -0.97 -11.00 -9.88
N PRO A 32 -0.82 -10.54 -11.15
CA PRO A 32 -1.81 -10.85 -12.20
C PRO A 32 -1.97 -12.32 -12.52
N PHE A 33 -0.99 -13.18 -12.18
CA PHE A 33 -1.09 -14.64 -12.39
C PHE A 33 -1.94 -15.32 -11.32
N TYR A 34 -2.04 -14.72 -10.13
CA TYR A 34 -2.69 -15.32 -8.96
C TYR A 34 -4.01 -14.66 -8.60
N LEU A 35 -4.21 -13.39 -8.98
CA LEU A 35 -5.40 -12.63 -8.67
C LEU A 35 -6.34 -12.57 -9.89
N LYS A 36 -7.63 -12.74 -9.65
CA LYS A 36 -8.66 -12.54 -10.68
C LYS A 36 -8.83 -11.07 -11.03
N HIS A 37 -8.46 -10.18 -10.12
CA HIS A 37 -8.54 -8.73 -10.27
C HIS A 37 -7.46 -8.19 -11.21
N LYS A 38 -7.79 -7.11 -11.90
CA LYS A 38 -6.77 -6.27 -12.55
C LYS A 38 -5.96 -5.56 -11.48
N VAL A 39 -4.67 -5.77 -11.45
CA VAL A 39 -3.80 -5.15 -10.43
C VAL A 39 -3.38 -3.75 -10.88
N LEU A 40 -3.68 -2.75 -10.07
CA LEU A 40 -3.41 -1.33 -10.29
C LEU A 40 -2.39 -0.86 -9.23
N VAL A 41 -1.28 -0.28 -9.67
CA VAL A 41 -0.20 0.16 -8.77
C VAL A 41 0.21 1.60 -9.08
N PRO A 42 -0.09 2.55 -8.20
CA PRO A 42 0.47 3.90 -8.31
C PRO A 42 1.98 3.87 -8.06
N TYR A 43 2.75 4.63 -8.86
CA TYR A 43 4.19 4.74 -8.66
C TYR A 43 4.68 6.18 -8.79
N HIS A 44 5.81 6.49 -8.16
CA HIS A 44 6.50 7.75 -8.38
C HIS A 44 7.37 7.65 -9.64
N LYS A 45 7.12 8.55 -10.61
CA LYS A 45 7.93 8.64 -11.82
C LYS A 45 9.37 8.98 -11.43
N MET A 46 10.32 8.24 -11.99
CA MET A 46 11.75 8.53 -11.82
C MET A 46 12.15 9.75 -12.63
N SER A 47 13.09 10.55 -12.12
CA SER A 47 13.62 11.72 -12.81
C SER A 47 14.40 11.38 -14.08
N ASN A 48 15.02 10.21 -14.13
CA ASN A 48 15.72 9.73 -15.34
C ASN A 48 14.73 8.93 -16.20
N ASP A 49 14.41 9.45 -17.38
CA ASP A 49 13.43 8.85 -18.28
C ASP A 49 13.86 7.48 -18.84
N TYR A 50 15.15 7.24 -19.05
CA TYR A 50 15.64 5.93 -19.50
C TYR A 50 15.33 4.84 -18.47
N PHE A 51 15.72 5.04 -17.21
CA PHE A 51 15.42 4.10 -16.14
C PHE A 51 13.93 4.01 -15.86
N ASN A 52 13.22 5.13 -15.89
CA ASN A 52 11.76 5.13 -15.74
C ASN A 52 11.10 4.23 -16.77
N ASN A 53 11.46 4.33 -18.04
CA ASN A 53 10.90 3.52 -19.12
C ASN A 53 11.30 2.06 -19.01
N LEU A 54 12.55 1.77 -18.62
CA LEU A 54 13.03 0.40 -18.39
C LEU A 54 12.22 -0.30 -17.29
N PHE A 55 12.08 0.36 -16.14
CA PHE A 55 11.29 -0.17 -15.04
C PHE A 55 9.80 -0.28 -15.38
N TYR A 56 9.24 0.72 -16.05
CA TYR A 56 7.85 0.69 -16.48
C TYR A 56 7.54 -0.50 -17.38
N LYS A 57 8.35 -0.73 -18.43
CA LYS A 57 8.23 -1.90 -19.31
C LYS A 57 8.32 -3.21 -18.53
N SER A 58 9.29 -3.33 -17.63
CA SER A 58 9.46 -4.52 -16.79
C SER A 58 8.26 -4.76 -15.87
N ARG A 59 7.72 -3.70 -15.25
CA ARG A 59 6.60 -3.78 -14.29
C ARG A 59 5.28 -4.13 -14.95
N THR A 60 5.05 -3.64 -16.18
CA THR A 60 3.80 -3.86 -16.91
C THR A 60 3.78 -5.13 -17.76
N ALA A 61 4.90 -5.83 -17.88
CA ALA A 61 5.09 -6.98 -18.78
C ALA A 61 4.06 -8.11 -18.59
N PHE A 62 3.53 -8.27 -17.37
CA PHE A 62 2.60 -9.36 -17.05
C PHE A 62 1.17 -8.86 -16.75
N GLY A 63 0.84 -7.65 -17.15
CA GLY A 63 -0.53 -7.14 -17.10
C GLY A 63 -0.90 -6.32 -15.87
N THR A 64 0.05 -6.07 -14.94
CA THR A 64 -0.12 -5.05 -13.91
C THR A 64 -0.18 -3.67 -14.54
N VAL A 65 -1.13 -2.85 -14.14
CA VAL A 65 -1.28 -1.46 -14.61
C VAL A 65 -0.56 -0.54 -13.64
N PHE A 66 0.52 0.09 -14.11
CA PHE A 66 1.22 1.13 -13.36
C PHE A 66 0.85 2.50 -13.89
N PHE A 67 0.62 3.45 -12.99
CA PHE A 67 0.34 4.85 -13.34
C PHE A 67 0.97 5.80 -12.31
N PRO A 68 1.28 7.05 -12.70
CA PRO A 68 1.84 8.02 -11.77
C PRO A 68 0.92 8.30 -10.59
N THR A 69 1.48 8.52 -9.40
CA THR A 69 0.69 8.75 -8.17
C THR A 69 -0.27 9.94 -8.27
N PHE A 70 0.06 10.98 -9.03
CA PHE A 70 -0.84 12.13 -9.24
C PHE A 70 -2.09 11.78 -10.08
N ASP A 71 -2.04 10.69 -10.86
CA ASP A 71 -3.17 10.21 -11.68
C ASP A 71 -4.04 9.17 -10.97
N THR A 72 -3.80 8.90 -9.69
CA THR A 72 -4.43 7.78 -8.97
C THR A 72 -5.96 7.84 -9.05
N PHE A 73 -6.57 8.96 -8.71
CA PHE A 73 -8.03 9.09 -8.71
C PHE A 73 -8.64 9.00 -10.11
N THR A 74 -7.98 9.54 -11.11
CA THR A 74 -8.40 9.45 -12.51
C THR A 74 -8.27 8.02 -13.04
N SER A 75 -7.17 7.35 -12.68
CA SER A 75 -6.91 5.97 -13.10
C SER A 75 -7.87 4.98 -12.46
N ILE A 76 -8.22 5.14 -11.19
CA ILE A 76 -9.20 4.26 -10.50
C ILE A 76 -10.60 4.35 -11.13
N LYS A 77 -10.97 5.50 -11.68
CA LYS A 77 -12.28 5.71 -12.34
C LYS A 77 -12.38 5.13 -13.75
N LYS A 78 -11.28 4.65 -14.32
CA LYS A 78 -11.31 4.06 -15.67
C LYS A 78 -11.99 2.70 -15.63
N ASP A 79 -12.69 2.37 -16.72
CA ASP A 79 -13.19 1.02 -16.94
C ASP A 79 -12.04 0.11 -17.38
N TYR A 80 -11.83 -0.97 -16.64
CA TYR A 80 -10.83 -1.99 -16.94
C TYR A 80 -11.46 -3.28 -17.47
N GLY A 81 -12.78 -3.30 -17.73
CA GLY A 81 -13.50 -4.45 -18.22
C GLY A 81 -13.59 -5.63 -17.24
N LYS A 82 -13.12 -5.44 -16.00
CA LYS A 82 -13.19 -6.43 -14.91
C LYS A 82 -12.89 -5.80 -13.56
N ALA A 83 -13.20 -6.53 -12.49
CA ALA A 83 -12.83 -6.19 -11.12
C ALA A 83 -11.33 -5.85 -11.00
N PHE A 84 -10.98 -4.87 -10.18
CA PHE A 84 -9.59 -4.47 -10.00
C PHE A 84 -9.21 -4.31 -8.51
N ALA A 85 -7.92 -4.40 -8.24
CA ALA A 85 -7.33 -4.15 -6.93
C ALA A 85 -6.30 -3.02 -7.03
N VAL A 86 -6.50 -1.96 -6.25
CA VAL A 86 -5.51 -0.87 -6.11
C VAL A 86 -4.55 -1.22 -5.00
N THR A 87 -3.29 -1.42 -5.34
CA THR A 87 -2.26 -1.87 -4.40
C THR A 87 -1.30 -0.73 -4.08
N LEU A 88 -1.20 -0.38 -2.79
CA LEU A 88 -0.35 0.72 -2.31
C LEU A 88 0.62 0.23 -1.23
N ALA A 89 1.89 0.60 -1.38
CA ALA A 89 2.91 0.44 -0.36
C ALA A 89 3.08 1.79 0.36
N ASN A 90 2.62 1.88 1.61
CA ASN A 90 2.57 3.15 2.35
C ASN A 90 3.73 3.32 3.36
N ASP A 91 4.66 2.38 3.41
CA ASP A 91 5.71 2.29 4.43
C ASP A 91 6.92 3.20 4.19
N GLN A 92 6.92 3.99 3.13
CA GLN A 92 7.91 5.04 2.94
C GLN A 92 7.52 6.31 3.69
N SER A 93 8.53 7.16 4.00
CA SER A 93 8.34 8.37 4.78
C SER A 93 7.53 9.42 4.01
N ALA A 94 6.32 9.71 4.45
CA ALA A 94 5.45 10.74 3.89
C ALA A 94 5.86 12.15 4.33
N PRO A 95 5.53 13.22 3.56
CA PRO A 95 5.71 14.59 3.99
C PRO A 95 4.94 14.88 5.29
N PRO A 96 5.51 15.58 6.28
CA PRO A 96 4.90 15.78 7.60
C PRO A 96 3.51 16.41 7.60
N THR A 97 3.22 17.25 6.60
CA THR A 97 1.97 18.06 6.52
C THR A 97 0.80 17.34 5.85
N LYS A 98 1.03 16.18 5.24
CA LYS A 98 -0.01 15.40 4.53
C LYS A 98 0.17 13.91 4.80
N SER A 99 0.12 13.55 6.07
CA SER A 99 0.49 12.22 6.51
C SER A 99 -0.32 11.77 7.72
N PHE A 100 -0.25 10.49 8.00
CA PHE A 100 -0.69 9.90 9.26
C PHE A 100 0.52 9.72 10.16
N TRP A 101 0.53 10.40 11.32
CA TRP A 101 1.55 10.25 12.34
C TRP A 101 1.22 9.11 13.29
N THR A 102 2.19 8.25 13.55
CA THR A 102 2.07 7.17 14.52
C THR A 102 3.41 6.75 15.05
N LYS A 103 3.41 6.02 16.16
CA LYS A 103 4.57 5.28 16.63
C LYS A 103 4.71 3.99 15.82
N PHE A 104 5.90 3.73 15.31
CA PHE A 104 6.20 2.56 14.48
C PHE A 104 7.65 2.12 14.74
N LEU A 105 7.85 0.85 15.12
CA LEU A 105 9.14 0.33 15.57
C LEU A 105 9.78 1.23 16.65
N ASN A 106 8.98 1.60 17.65
CA ASN A 106 9.33 2.46 18.78
C ASN A 106 9.74 3.91 18.43
N GLN A 107 9.51 4.39 17.21
CA GLN A 107 9.85 5.75 16.80
C GLN A 107 8.67 6.45 16.14
N ASP A 108 8.56 7.77 16.36
CA ASP A 108 7.53 8.59 15.73
C ASP A 108 7.81 8.73 14.24
N THR A 109 6.79 8.53 13.42
CA THR A 109 6.96 8.57 11.98
C THR A 109 5.66 8.82 11.24
N THR A 110 5.78 9.14 9.95
CA THR A 110 4.67 9.43 9.05
C THR A 110 4.40 8.28 8.10
N PHE A 111 3.14 8.05 7.76
CA PHE A 111 2.72 7.16 6.67
C PHE A 111 1.96 7.94 5.61
N PHE A 112 2.05 7.49 4.34
CA PHE A 112 1.19 7.99 3.29
C PHE A 112 -0.26 7.56 3.55
N VAL A 113 -1.19 8.48 3.37
CA VAL A 113 -2.62 8.29 3.68
C VAL A 113 -3.44 7.79 2.48
N GLY A 114 -2.79 7.46 1.37
CA GLY A 114 -3.45 7.15 0.10
C GLY A 114 -4.44 6.00 0.21
N THR A 115 -4.07 4.91 0.87
CA THR A 115 -4.93 3.73 1.02
C THR A 115 -6.25 4.09 1.71
N GLU A 116 -6.21 4.77 2.85
CA GLU A 116 -7.43 5.12 3.58
C GLU A 116 -8.28 6.12 2.81
N LYS A 117 -7.68 7.19 2.27
CA LYS A 117 -8.43 8.20 1.51
C LYS A 117 -9.11 7.65 0.27
N ILE A 118 -8.44 6.77 -0.48
CA ILE A 118 -9.02 6.11 -1.63
C ILE A 118 -10.15 5.16 -1.19
N ALA A 119 -9.88 4.33 -0.18
CA ALA A 119 -10.85 3.37 0.30
C ALA A 119 -12.12 4.04 0.81
N GLN A 120 -12.01 5.09 1.63
CA GLN A 120 -13.16 5.84 2.14
C GLN A 120 -13.92 6.59 1.04
N GLN A 121 -13.23 7.17 0.06
CA GLN A 121 -13.87 7.89 -1.03
C GLN A 121 -14.71 6.99 -1.94
N PHE A 122 -14.24 5.77 -2.20
CA PHE A 122 -14.89 4.84 -3.11
C PHE A 122 -15.60 3.68 -2.39
N ASP A 123 -15.57 3.67 -1.06
CA ASP A 123 -16.12 2.62 -0.20
C ASP A 123 -15.58 1.22 -0.54
N TYR A 124 -14.25 1.12 -0.73
CA TYR A 124 -13.61 -0.14 -1.04
C TYR A 124 -13.24 -0.90 0.24
N PRO A 125 -13.44 -2.21 0.28
CA PRO A 125 -12.82 -3.03 1.32
C PRO A 125 -11.30 -2.93 1.23
N VAL A 126 -10.64 -2.93 2.37
CA VAL A 126 -9.18 -2.88 2.47
C VAL A 126 -8.64 -4.16 3.07
N VAL A 127 -7.68 -4.76 2.38
CA VAL A 127 -6.93 -5.91 2.87
C VAL A 127 -5.45 -5.53 3.03
N PHE A 128 -4.81 -6.10 4.02
CA PHE A 128 -3.35 -6.06 4.17
C PHE A 128 -2.76 -7.32 3.53
N ALA A 129 -1.71 -7.14 2.74
CA ALA A 129 -0.99 -8.25 2.12
C ALA A 129 0.29 -8.54 2.90
N HIS A 130 0.28 -9.62 3.66
CA HIS A 130 1.46 -10.17 4.31
C HIS A 130 2.37 -10.84 3.29
N VAL A 131 3.64 -10.51 3.32
CA VAL A 131 4.65 -11.16 2.48
C VAL A 131 5.64 -11.89 3.37
N THR A 132 5.79 -13.18 3.18
CA THR A 132 6.79 -14.00 3.86
C THR A 132 7.74 -14.66 2.87
N VAL A 133 8.95 -14.93 3.30
CA VAL A 133 10.00 -15.58 2.49
C VAL A 133 10.42 -16.88 3.19
N PRO A 134 9.63 -17.97 3.03
CA PRO A 134 9.90 -19.23 3.71
C PRO A 134 11.29 -19.80 3.37
N GLN A 135 11.73 -19.57 2.14
CA GLN A 135 13.02 -19.98 1.63
C GLN A 135 13.49 -18.97 0.58
N LYS A 136 14.80 -18.82 0.40
CA LYS A 136 15.38 -17.92 -0.60
C LYS A 136 14.78 -18.18 -1.99
N GLY A 137 14.20 -17.14 -2.60
CA GLY A 137 13.55 -17.22 -3.90
C GLY A 137 12.08 -17.65 -3.89
N ASN A 138 11.56 -18.13 -2.74
CA ASN A 138 10.15 -18.48 -2.57
C ASN A 138 9.44 -17.41 -1.75
N TYR A 139 8.33 -16.91 -2.27
CA TYR A 139 7.52 -15.87 -1.64
C TYR A 139 6.10 -16.37 -1.43
N THR A 140 5.55 -16.13 -0.25
CA THR A 140 4.15 -16.41 0.06
C THR A 140 3.45 -15.09 0.35
N MET A 141 2.29 -14.87 -0.26
CA MET A 141 1.44 -13.73 0.02
C MET A 141 0.12 -14.24 0.60
N THR A 142 -0.24 -13.72 1.77
CA THR A 142 -1.54 -13.95 2.40
C THR A 142 -2.22 -12.62 2.68
N PHE A 143 -3.54 -12.63 2.80
CA PHE A 143 -4.31 -11.40 2.97
C PHE A 143 -5.08 -11.41 4.27
N GLU A 144 -5.04 -10.29 4.99
CA GLU A 144 -5.82 -10.04 6.19
C GLU A 144 -6.74 -8.84 5.96
N LEU A 145 -8.03 -8.95 6.32
CA LEU A 145 -8.98 -7.86 6.17
C LEU A 145 -8.71 -6.77 7.20
N ILE A 146 -8.56 -5.54 6.73
CA ILE A 146 -8.51 -4.35 7.59
C ILE A 146 -9.93 -3.78 7.78
N SER A 147 -10.66 -3.58 6.69
CA SER A 147 -12.03 -3.06 6.71
C SER A 147 -12.84 -3.59 5.55
N GLU A 148 -14.08 -3.93 5.79
CA GLU A 148 -15.05 -4.30 4.75
C GLU A 148 -15.83 -3.09 4.23
N ASN A 149 -16.08 -2.09 5.09
CA ASN A 149 -16.87 -0.89 4.81
C ASN A 149 -16.04 0.36 5.18
N SER A 150 -15.08 0.68 4.35
CA SER A 150 -14.06 1.70 4.65
C SER A 150 -14.63 3.10 4.91
N LYS A 151 -15.78 3.41 4.30
CA LYS A 151 -16.46 4.69 4.48
C LYS A 151 -17.02 4.89 5.89
N SER A 152 -17.36 3.80 6.58
CA SER A 152 -17.87 3.85 7.96
C SER A 152 -16.78 3.86 9.02
N GLU A 153 -15.52 3.62 8.64
CA GLU A 153 -14.41 3.62 9.58
C GLU A 153 -14.08 5.04 10.08
N THR A 154 -13.65 5.12 11.32
CA THR A 154 -13.12 6.37 11.88
C THR A 154 -11.83 6.78 11.17
N GLU A 155 -11.60 8.07 11.06
CA GLU A 155 -10.39 8.61 10.44
C GLU A 155 -9.13 8.07 11.15
N GLY A 156 -8.19 7.54 10.37
CA GLY A 156 -6.95 6.95 10.85
C GLY A 156 -7.03 5.46 11.19
N PHE A 157 -8.20 4.86 11.23
CA PHE A 157 -8.36 3.44 11.57
C PHE A 157 -7.58 2.52 10.61
N ILE A 158 -7.75 2.72 9.30
CA ILE A 158 -7.11 1.89 8.28
C ILE A 158 -5.59 2.07 8.32
N MET A 159 -5.10 3.30 8.48
CA MET A 159 -3.66 3.55 8.54
C MET A 159 -3.03 3.02 9.82
N LYS A 160 -3.74 3.09 10.94
CA LYS A 160 -3.28 2.52 12.21
C LYS A 160 -3.15 1.00 12.09
N LYS A 161 -4.18 0.32 11.57
CA LYS A 161 -4.15 -1.13 11.33
C LYS A 161 -3.07 -1.55 10.35
N HIS A 162 -2.88 -0.78 9.27
CA HIS A 162 -1.78 -1.01 8.33
C HIS A 162 -0.42 -0.95 9.05
N ALA A 163 -0.18 0.07 9.87
CA ALA A 163 1.08 0.22 10.60
C ALA A 163 1.32 -0.93 11.60
N GLU A 164 0.28 -1.34 12.35
CA GLU A 164 0.35 -2.46 13.30
C GLU A 164 0.69 -3.79 12.60
N LEU A 165 0.03 -4.10 11.48
CA LEU A 165 0.26 -5.35 10.73
C LEU A 165 1.64 -5.36 10.08
N LEU A 166 2.07 -4.25 9.52
CA LEU A 166 3.40 -4.11 8.94
C LEU A 166 4.50 -4.24 10.00
N GLU A 167 4.34 -3.62 11.17
CA GLU A 167 5.28 -3.74 12.28
C GLU A 167 5.40 -5.20 12.73
N LYS A 168 4.29 -5.91 12.85
CA LYS A 168 4.26 -7.34 13.17
C LYS A 168 5.05 -8.17 12.15
N ASP A 169 4.87 -7.92 10.85
CA ASP A 169 5.59 -8.63 9.80
C ASP A 169 7.10 -8.36 9.84
N ILE A 170 7.48 -7.10 10.07
CA ILE A 170 8.89 -6.71 10.17
C ILE A 170 9.55 -7.35 11.39
N LEU A 171 8.87 -7.37 12.55
CA LEU A 171 9.40 -7.98 13.76
C LEU A 171 9.53 -9.50 13.65
N ALA A 172 8.65 -10.14 12.85
CA ALA A 172 8.73 -11.57 12.59
C ALA A 172 9.93 -11.97 11.73
N ASP A 173 10.31 -11.17 10.73
CA ASP A 173 11.49 -11.42 9.89
C ASP A 173 12.13 -10.10 9.37
N PRO A 174 12.86 -9.37 10.22
CA PRO A 174 13.29 -8.01 9.94
C PRO A 174 14.26 -7.88 8.76
N LYS A 175 14.99 -8.94 8.39
CA LYS A 175 15.98 -8.90 7.30
C LYS A 175 15.37 -8.62 5.91
N TYR A 176 14.07 -8.83 5.73
CA TYR A 176 13.42 -8.68 4.43
C TYR A 176 12.75 -7.32 4.21
N TRP A 177 12.67 -6.45 5.22
CA TRP A 177 12.15 -5.12 5.01
C TRP A 177 13.17 -4.18 4.36
N LEU A 178 12.69 -3.17 3.62
CA LEU A 178 13.53 -2.23 2.86
C LEU A 178 14.20 -1.20 3.79
N TRP A 179 15.22 -1.62 4.55
CA TRP A 179 15.98 -0.76 5.47
C TRP A 179 16.78 0.34 4.81
N THR A 180 17.04 0.27 3.50
CA THR A 180 17.77 1.30 2.74
C THR A 180 16.98 2.59 2.57
N HIS A 181 15.63 2.55 2.77
CA HIS A 181 14.82 3.76 2.79
C HIS A 181 15.00 4.51 4.12
N LYS A 182 15.29 5.83 4.05
CA LYS A 182 15.41 6.69 5.26
C LYS A 182 14.03 6.95 5.87
N ARG A 183 13.51 5.97 6.63
CA ARG A 183 12.14 5.93 7.13
C ARG A 183 11.83 7.04 8.14
N TRP A 184 12.75 7.32 9.07
CA TRP A 184 12.61 8.31 10.16
C TRP A 184 13.33 9.63 9.83
N LYS A 185 13.18 10.14 8.61
CA LYS A 185 13.82 11.40 8.21
C LYS A 185 13.14 12.65 8.77
N HIS A 186 11.89 12.53 9.20
CA HIS A 186 11.10 13.63 9.76
C HIS A 186 10.93 13.41 11.26
N LYS A 187 11.11 14.50 12.03
CA LYS A 187 10.77 14.53 13.45
C LYS A 187 9.34 15.04 13.59
N MET A 188 8.61 14.49 14.55
CA MET A 188 7.27 14.94 14.88
C MET A 188 7.34 16.37 15.41
N PRO A 189 6.61 17.33 14.82
CA PRO A 189 6.60 18.71 15.33
C PRO A 189 5.99 18.78 16.72
N ALA A 190 6.43 19.74 17.53
CA ALA A 190 5.83 19.99 18.84
C ALA A 190 4.34 20.34 18.68
N GLY A 191 3.48 19.76 19.53
CA GLY A 191 2.03 20.00 19.51
C GLY A 191 1.26 19.22 18.43
N VAL A 192 1.92 18.37 17.64
CA VAL A 192 1.25 17.43 16.73
C VAL A 192 0.92 16.16 17.50
N GLU A 193 -0.32 15.69 17.37
CA GLU A 193 -0.77 14.41 17.91
C GLU A 193 -0.69 13.30 16.88
N TYR A 194 -0.75 12.02 17.35
CA TYR A 194 -0.89 10.89 16.45
C TYR A 194 -2.22 10.94 15.70
N GLY A 195 -2.18 10.62 14.43
CA GLY A 195 -3.32 10.68 13.54
C GLY A 195 -3.02 11.44 12.25
N PHE A 196 -4.08 11.91 11.60
CA PHE A 196 -3.96 12.68 10.36
C PHE A 196 -3.45 14.10 10.65
N ASN A 197 -2.31 14.42 10.07
CA ASN A 197 -1.84 15.80 9.98
C ASN A 197 -2.06 16.30 8.54
N VAL A 198 -3.26 16.82 8.32
CA VAL A 198 -3.60 17.50 7.07
C VAL A 198 -3.74 18.96 7.40
N SER A 199 -2.70 19.77 7.15
CA SER A 199 -2.81 21.23 7.23
C SER A 199 -3.99 21.65 6.36
N ARG A 200 -5.12 22.01 6.98
CA ARG A 200 -6.17 22.74 6.27
C ARG A 200 -5.51 24.05 5.84
N LYS A 201 -5.33 24.25 4.52
CA LYS A 201 -5.05 25.61 4.04
C LYS A 201 -6.22 26.46 4.52
N ALA A 202 -5.90 27.40 5.41
CA ALA A 202 -6.82 28.47 5.77
C ALA A 202 -7.15 29.28 4.50
#